data_6d129ca064a95677673216ebb18433e0
#
_entry.id   6d129ca064a95677673216ebb18433e0
#
_cell.length_a   1.000
_cell.length_b   1.000
_cell.length_c   1.000
_cell.angle_alpha   90.00
_cell.angle_beta   90.00
_cell.angle_gamma   90.00
#
_symmetry.space_group_name_H-M   'P 1'
#
loop_
_entity.id
_entity.type
_entity.pdbx_description
1 polymer ?
#
loop_
_entity_poly.entity_id
_entity_poly.type
_entity_poly.pdbx_seq_one_letter_code
_entity_poly.pdbx_strand_id
1 'polypeptide(L)'
;MRLLSLFACLLLVSCASIARTVDQSGFATTDDGVQIHYRLMGPKDAPVIWVGYPWTKGWSDVMEEMGAGRYGEEAAQQIISTLTSKYRVLYVDYPRGTGDSTGPLPGDLKVDTVAKDYVAVADAAGVDRFVAMGFSWSAGFGIHAAARTKRVAGLIVGGWPVLDAPHEELLGMSAASTNALHAGRAKQVLGSNVNYYQSIIDSNWDAQAAVEFMADRAGMLYLFVGSDDVGVPGMGITLPIAEPIIEHKEQLETKGWKVLVIPGYDHMNLPLDAWLPDAMAYFEGKTW
;
A
#
# COMPACT_ATOMS: atom_id res chain seq x y z
N MET A 1 43.06 64.61 -4.07
CA MET A 1 41.72 64.04 -4.27
C MET A 1 41.86 62.53 -4.39
N ARG A 2 41.52 61.79 -3.32
CA ARG A 2 41.51 60.33 -3.30
C ARG A 2 40.06 59.87 -3.24
N LEU A 3 39.60 59.19 -4.28
CA LEU A 3 38.27 58.53 -4.31
C LEU A 3 38.38 57.21 -3.47
N LEU A 4 37.60 57.17 -2.41
CA LEU A 4 37.32 55.93 -1.70
C LEU A 4 36.15 55.20 -2.43
N SER A 5 36.44 54.02 -3.01
CA SER A 5 35.41 53.11 -3.52
C SER A 5 34.92 52.25 -2.35
N LEU A 6 33.67 52.45 -1.92
CA LEU A 6 32.99 51.54 -0.99
C LEU A 6 32.51 50.32 -1.79
N PHE A 7 33.10 49.16 -1.51
CA PHE A 7 32.61 47.87 -1.92
C PHE A 7 31.58 47.41 -0.88
N ALA A 8 30.30 47.53 -1.22
CA ALA A 8 29.22 46.91 -0.42
C ALA A 8 29.13 45.42 -0.78
N CYS A 9 29.66 44.54 0.09
CA CYS A 9 29.42 43.12 0.03
C CYS A 9 27.96 42.84 0.48
N LEU A 10 27.07 42.59 -0.46
CA LEU A 10 25.76 41.98 -0.17
C LEU A 10 25.99 40.51 0.20
N LEU A 11 25.96 40.20 1.49
CA LEU A 11 25.82 38.86 2.00
C LEU A 11 24.38 38.38 1.73
N LEU A 12 24.20 37.66 0.64
CA LEU A 12 23.00 36.87 0.41
C LEU A 12 23.01 35.70 1.43
N VAL A 13 22.37 35.91 2.59
CA VAL A 13 22.05 34.84 3.51
C VAL A 13 20.98 34.02 2.85
N SER A 14 21.37 32.94 2.16
CA SER A 14 20.46 31.89 1.74
C SER A 14 19.90 31.26 3.01
N CYS A 15 18.69 31.64 3.41
CA CYS A 15 17.90 30.89 4.38
C CYS A 15 17.54 29.55 3.73
N ALA A 16 18.42 28.57 3.85
CA ALA A 16 18.04 27.19 3.67
C ALA A 16 16.97 26.90 4.74
N SER A 17 15.71 26.89 4.33
CA SER A 17 14.60 26.45 5.14
C SER A 17 14.89 25.02 5.55
N ILE A 18 15.30 24.80 6.81
CA ILE A 18 15.40 23.45 7.37
C ILE A 18 13.99 22.89 7.31
N ALA A 19 13.76 21.96 6.38
CA ALA A 19 12.48 21.29 6.25
C ALA A 19 12.16 20.62 7.60
N ARG A 20 11.10 21.12 8.26
CA ARG A 20 10.64 20.50 9.51
C ARG A 20 10.16 19.09 9.18
N THR A 21 10.69 18.09 9.88
CA THR A 21 10.23 16.71 9.79
C THR A 21 9.18 16.43 10.85
N VAL A 22 8.25 15.55 10.53
CA VAL A 22 7.34 14.93 11.50
C VAL A 22 7.83 13.51 11.77
N ASP A 23 7.68 13.06 13.01
CA ASP A 23 7.83 11.67 13.43
C ASP A 23 6.85 11.48 14.58
N GLN A 24 5.69 10.91 14.27
CA GLN A 24 4.55 10.77 15.18
C GLN A 24 4.06 9.34 15.11
N SER A 25 3.86 8.70 16.27
CA SER A 25 3.27 7.37 16.39
C SER A 25 1.98 7.46 17.20
N GLY A 26 1.01 6.59 16.88
CA GLY A 26 -0.26 6.57 17.57
C GLY A 26 -1.12 5.37 17.20
N PHE A 27 -2.33 5.35 17.74
CA PHE A 27 -3.34 4.35 17.45
C PHE A 27 -4.61 5.03 16.93
N ALA A 28 -5.18 4.45 15.88
CA ALA A 28 -6.52 4.75 15.42
C ALA A 28 -7.49 3.77 16.06
N THR A 29 -8.55 4.29 16.66
CA THR A 29 -9.64 3.46 17.19
C THR A 29 -10.72 3.34 16.12
N THR A 30 -11.01 2.13 15.67
CA THR A 30 -12.08 1.86 14.71
C THR A 30 -13.46 1.81 15.36
N ASP A 31 -14.53 1.85 14.57
CA ASP A 31 -15.92 1.82 15.07
C ASP A 31 -16.23 0.58 15.94
N ASP A 32 -15.56 -0.54 15.67
CA ASP A 32 -15.69 -1.81 16.39
C ASP A 32 -14.66 -1.98 17.52
N GLY A 33 -13.87 -0.93 17.81
CA GLY A 33 -12.96 -0.86 18.96
C GLY A 33 -11.58 -1.46 18.73
N VAL A 34 -11.25 -1.86 17.49
CA VAL A 34 -9.88 -2.30 17.16
C VAL A 34 -8.95 -1.10 17.20
N GLN A 35 -7.73 -1.29 17.72
CA GLN A 35 -6.68 -0.29 17.74
C GLN A 35 -5.71 -0.59 16.60
N ILE A 36 -5.60 0.30 15.62
CA ILE A 36 -4.67 0.17 14.51
C ILE A 36 -3.48 1.10 14.74
N HIS A 37 -2.29 0.53 14.91
CA HIS A 37 -1.06 1.28 15.11
C HIS A 37 -0.59 1.91 13.81
N TYR A 38 -0.14 3.18 13.89
CA TYR A 38 0.48 3.89 12.78
C TYR A 38 1.67 4.73 13.22
N ARG A 39 2.55 5.04 12.27
CA ARG A 39 3.61 6.03 12.40
C ARG A 39 3.60 6.95 11.19
N LEU A 40 3.54 8.27 11.40
CA LEU A 40 3.63 9.29 10.35
C LEU A 40 4.99 9.94 10.43
N MET A 41 5.79 9.87 9.34
CA MET A 41 7.15 10.38 9.31
C MET A 41 7.48 11.06 7.98
N GLY A 42 8.46 11.98 7.98
CA GLY A 42 8.95 12.69 6.80
C GLY A 42 8.73 14.21 6.85
N PRO A 43 8.89 14.94 5.72
CA PRO A 43 8.75 16.40 5.68
C PRO A 43 7.33 16.85 6.02
N LYS A 44 7.17 17.77 6.98
CA LYS A 44 5.88 18.13 7.60
C LYS A 44 4.76 18.48 6.62
N ASP A 45 5.09 19.20 5.55
CA ASP A 45 4.10 19.74 4.61
C ASP A 45 4.05 18.95 3.28
N ALA A 46 4.75 17.81 3.21
CA ALA A 46 4.76 16.96 2.03
C ALA A 46 3.46 16.14 1.89
N PRO A 47 3.09 15.73 0.67
CA PRO A 47 2.00 14.80 0.45
C PRO A 47 2.24 13.46 1.15
N VAL A 48 1.17 12.72 1.46
CA VAL A 48 1.24 11.49 2.26
C VAL A 48 1.12 10.25 1.38
N ILE A 49 2.03 9.29 1.58
CA ILE A 49 1.94 7.94 1.05
C ILE A 49 1.69 6.99 2.22
N TRP A 50 0.58 6.25 2.17
CA TRP A 50 0.30 5.12 3.04
C TRP A 50 1.15 3.94 2.62
N VAL A 51 1.89 3.33 3.54
CA VAL A 51 2.68 2.12 3.32
C VAL A 51 2.18 1.04 4.27
N GLY A 52 1.76 -0.08 3.70
CA GLY A 52 1.29 -1.25 4.44
C GLY A 52 2.06 -2.52 4.04
N TYR A 53 1.41 -3.66 4.27
CA TYR A 53 1.87 -4.97 3.83
C TYR A 53 2.43 -4.96 2.38
N PRO A 54 3.43 -5.74 2.01
CA PRO A 54 4.23 -6.64 2.86
C PRO A 54 5.40 -5.93 3.56
N TRP A 55 5.50 -4.63 3.45
CA TRP A 55 6.64 -3.82 3.86
C TRP A 55 6.47 -3.27 5.29
N THR A 56 5.92 -4.08 6.19
CA THR A 56 5.78 -3.72 7.59
C THR A 56 6.44 -4.74 8.50
N LYS A 57 6.97 -4.26 9.62
CA LYS A 57 7.52 -5.13 10.64
C LYS A 57 6.49 -6.14 11.14
N GLY A 58 5.25 -5.68 11.34
CA GLY A 58 4.16 -6.53 11.80
C GLY A 58 3.87 -7.71 10.88
N TRP A 59 4.04 -7.52 9.56
CA TRP A 59 3.96 -8.63 8.62
C TRP A 59 5.17 -9.56 8.69
N SER A 60 6.38 -9.02 8.85
CA SER A 60 7.58 -9.84 9.04
C SER A 60 7.45 -10.75 10.25
N ASP A 61 6.83 -10.27 11.34
CA ASP A 61 6.57 -11.08 12.54
C ASP A 61 5.55 -12.22 12.25
N VAL A 62 4.53 -11.98 11.43
CA VAL A 62 3.57 -13.01 10.97
C VAL A 62 4.28 -14.08 10.12
N MET A 63 5.13 -13.67 9.18
CA MET A 63 5.89 -14.58 8.31
C MET A 63 6.89 -15.42 9.11
N GLU A 64 7.52 -14.85 10.13
CA GLU A 64 8.40 -15.58 11.05
C GLU A 64 7.63 -16.65 11.84
N GLU A 65 6.43 -16.33 12.35
CA GLU A 65 5.54 -17.30 13.02
C GLU A 65 5.12 -18.45 12.09
N MET A 66 5.00 -18.18 10.78
CA MET A 66 4.72 -19.17 9.74
C MET A 66 5.94 -20.01 9.35
N GLY A 67 7.14 -19.68 9.86
CA GLY A 67 8.38 -20.36 9.49
C GLY A 67 8.98 -19.90 8.15
N ALA A 68 8.48 -18.81 7.57
CA ALA A 68 8.96 -18.25 6.30
C ALA A 68 10.10 -17.22 6.47
N GLY A 69 10.56 -16.98 7.72
CA GLY A 69 11.58 -15.99 8.06
C GLY A 69 11.03 -14.55 8.05
N ARG A 70 11.92 -13.59 8.28
CA ARG A 70 11.59 -12.15 8.32
C ARG A 70 11.57 -11.55 6.93
N TYR A 71 10.48 -11.76 6.22
CA TYR A 71 10.30 -11.27 4.87
C TYR A 71 9.91 -9.78 4.84
N GLY A 72 10.55 -9.02 3.96
CA GLY A 72 10.15 -7.63 3.67
C GLY A 72 10.75 -6.55 4.57
N GLU A 73 11.49 -6.87 5.64
CA GLU A 73 12.00 -5.86 6.58
C GLU A 73 13.06 -4.94 5.94
N GLU A 74 13.99 -5.48 5.16
CA GLU A 74 14.98 -4.69 4.43
C GLU A 74 14.31 -3.82 3.35
N ALA A 75 13.36 -4.41 2.61
CA ALA A 75 12.55 -3.69 1.63
C ALA A 75 11.75 -2.56 2.29
N ALA A 76 11.19 -2.77 3.48
CA ALA A 76 10.49 -1.75 4.24
C ALA A 76 11.41 -0.57 4.57
N GLN A 77 12.62 -0.83 5.07
CA GLN A 77 13.60 0.22 5.37
C GLN A 77 13.99 1.01 4.12
N GLN A 78 14.22 0.34 3.00
CA GLN A 78 14.54 0.96 1.73
C GLN A 78 13.39 1.85 1.22
N ILE A 79 12.13 1.36 1.25
CA ILE A 79 10.94 2.14 0.87
C ILE A 79 10.82 3.38 1.76
N ILE A 80 10.86 3.22 3.08
CA ILE A 80 10.72 4.34 4.02
C ILE A 80 11.81 5.39 3.77
N SER A 81 13.08 4.98 3.64
CA SER A 81 14.18 5.91 3.39
C SER A 81 14.04 6.65 2.06
N THR A 82 13.60 5.95 1.02
CA THR A 82 13.35 6.55 -0.30
C THR A 82 12.22 7.56 -0.26
N LEU A 83 11.09 7.18 0.33
CA LEU A 83 9.89 8.02 0.36
C LEU A 83 10.04 9.24 1.27
N THR A 84 10.62 9.09 2.46
CA THR A 84 10.73 10.19 3.44
C THR A 84 11.64 11.32 3.00
N SER A 85 12.36 11.16 1.90
CA SER A 85 13.12 12.26 1.27
C SER A 85 12.22 13.31 0.61
N LYS A 86 11.00 12.94 0.17
CA LYS A 86 10.08 13.81 -0.59
C LYS A 86 8.65 13.79 -0.05
N TYR A 87 8.23 12.73 0.64
CA TYR A 87 6.85 12.48 1.06
C TYR A 87 6.77 12.27 2.57
N ARG A 88 5.59 12.49 3.15
CA ARG A 88 5.27 11.89 4.45
C ARG A 88 4.87 10.43 4.22
N VAL A 89 5.40 9.55 5.04
CA VAL A 89 5.04 8.13 5.05
C VAL A 89 4.11 7.88 6.23
N LEU A 90 2.89 7.45 5.93
CA LEU A 90 1.96 6.88 6.90
C LEU A 90 2.16 5.37 6.90
N TYR A 91 3.03 4.91 7.78
CA TYR A 91 3.38 3.50 7.96
C TYR A 91 2.37 2.86 8.93
N VAL A 92 1.69 1.80 8.50
CA VAL A 92 0.56 1.24 9.25
C VAL A 92 0.72 -0.26 9.44
N ASP A 93 0.58 -0.70 10.68
CA ASP A 93 0.51 -2.12 11.02
C ASP A 93 -0.86 -2.67 10.60
N TYR A 94 -0.97 -3.02 9.31
CA TYR A 94 -2.18 -3.51 8.68
C TYR A 94 -1.86 -4.73 7.80
N PRO A 95 -2.71 -5.76 7.74
CA PRO A 95 -4.06 -5.86 8.30
C PRO A 95 -4.08 -5.93 9.83
N ARG A 96 -5.30 -5.79 10.40
CA ARG A 96 -5.58 -5.90 11.84
C ARG A 96 -4.88 -7.12 12.46
N GLY A 97 -4.35 -6.97 13.66
CA GLY A 97 -3.60 -8.02 14.36
C GLY A 97 -2.13 -8.15 13.97
N THR A 98 -1.62 -7.31 13.06
CA THR A 98 -0.19 -7.25 12.76
C THR A 98 0.51 -6.18 13.60
N GLY A 99 1.79 -6.38 13.88
CA GLY A 99 2.60 -5.44 14.65
C GLY A 99 2.00 -5.13 16.01
N ASP A 100 1.83 -3.83 16.29
CA ASP A 100 1.22 -3.33 17.52
C ASP A 100 -0.31 -3.13 17.40
N SER A 101 -0.90 -3.42 16.24
CA SER A 101 -2.35 -3.37 16.06
C SER A 101 -3.05 -4.52 16.76
N THR A 102 -4.22 -4.24 17.33
CA THR A 102 -5.09 -5.27 17.94
C THR A 102 -5.98 -5.94 16.89
N GLY A 103 -6.72 -6.97 17.28
CA GLY A 103 -7.50 -7.80 16.37
C GLY A 103 -6.64 -8.88 15.69
N PRO A 104 -7.09 -9.45 14.56
CA PRO A 104 -8.46 -9.29 14.05
C PRO A 104 -9.48 -9.93 14.99
N LEU A 105 -10.69 -9.39 15.00
CA LEU A 105 -11.82 -10.02 15.66
C LEU A 105 -12.40 -11.11 14.71
N PRO A 106 -13.01 -12.17 15.23
CA PRO A 106 -13.63 -13.18 14.37
C PRO A 106 -14.65 -12.57 13.40
N GLY A 107 -14.44 -12.75 12.09
CA GLY A 107 -15.34 -12.27 11.04
C GLY A 107 -15.32 -10.76 10.75
N ASP A 108 -14.36 -10.01 11.30
CA ASP A 108 -14.35 -8.54 11.23
C ASP A 108 -13.78 -7.95 9.94
N LEU A 109 -12.82 -8.60 9.29
CA LEU A 109 -12.20 -8.06 8.10
C LEU A 109 -13.09 -8.32 6.88
N LYS A 110 -13.78 -7.27 6.46
CA LYS A 110 -14.59 -7.24 5.23
C LYS A 110 -14.11 -6.11 4.33
N VAL A 111 -14.51 -6.15 3.09
CA VAL A 111 -14.11 -5.10 2.13
C VAL A 111 -14.51 -3.69 2.58
N ASP A 112 -15.67 -3.53 3.22
CA ASP A 112 -16.11 -2.25 3.77
C ASP A 112 -15.38 -1.88 5.07
N THR A 113 -14.99 -2.87 5.88
CA THR A 113 -14.15 -2.68 7.06
C THR A 113 -12.81 -2.10 6.67
N VAL A 114 -12.18 -2.62 5.60
CA VAL A 114 -10.90 -2.09 5.08
C VAL A 114 -11.00 -0.60 4.77
N ALA A 115 -12.04 -0.17 4.06
CA ALA A 115 -12.22 1.23 3.71
C ALA A 115 -12.40 2.13 4.95
N LYS A 116 -13.14 1.66 5.97
CA LYS A 116 -13.33 2.36 7.24
C LYS A 116 -12.03 2.45 8.04
N ASP A 117 -11.24 1.38 8.08
CA ASP A 117 -9.95 1.35 8.75
C ASP A 117 -8.98 2.37 8.14
N TYR A 118 -8.91 2.44 6.81
CA TYR A 118 -8.09 3.43 6.11
C TYR A 118 -8.49 4.86 6.48
N VAL A 119 -9.79 5.14 6.56
CA VAL A 119 -10.29 6.45 6.97
C VAL A 119 -9.97 6.73 8.44
N ALA A 120 -10.23 5.78 9.35
CA ALA A 120 -9.98 5.94 10.77
C ALA A 120 -8.49 6.23 11.07
N VAL A 121 -7.58 5.51 10.40
CA VAL A 121 -6.13 5.76 10.54
C VAL A 121 -5.74 7.13 9.98
N ALA A 122 -6.26 7.51 8.82
CA ALA A 122 -5.99 8.82 8.24
C ALA A 122 -6.49 9.95 9.16
N ASP A 123 -7.68 9.81 9.74
CA ASP A 123 -8.25 10.79 10.70
C ASP A 123 -7.39 10.90 11.96
N ALA A 124 -6.99 9.77 12.55
CA ALA A 124 -6.15 9.74 13.75
C ALA A 124 -4.76 10.35 13.49
N ALA A 125 -4.22 10.18 12.30
CA ALA A 125 -2.94 10.74 11.88
C ALA A 125 -3.05 12.22 11.42
N GLY A 126 -4.25 12.81 11.37
CA GLY A 126 -4.46 14.17 10.83
C GLY A 126 -4.14 14.31 9.35
N VAL A 127 -4.40 13.25 8.57
CA VAL A 127 -4.15 13.17 7.14
C VAL A 127 -5.47 13.25 6.39
N ASP A 128 -5.66 14.29 5.56
CA ASP A 128 -6.89 14.44 4.78
C ASP A 128 -6.94 13.46 3.61
N ARG A 129 -5.90 13.46 2.76
CA ARG A 129 -5.81 12.60 1.59
C ARG A 129 -4.43 11.95 1.49
N PHE A 130 -4.37 10.76 0.90
CA PHE A 130 -3.14 9.99 0.75
C PHE A 130 -3.15 9.12 -0.50
N VAL A 131 -1.98 8.77 -1.00
CA VAL A 131 -1.78 7.71 -1.98
C VAL A 131 -1.56 6.40 -1.23
N ALA A 132 -2.32 5.36 -1.54
CA ALA A 132 -2.13 4.05 -0.95
C ALA A 132 -1.10 3.24 -1.76
N MET A 133 -0.04 2.78 -1.07
CA MET A 133 0.97 1.91 -1.64
C MET A 133 0.83 0.50 -1.06
N GLY A 134 0.82 -0.51 -1.94
CA GLY A 134 0.70 -1.89 -1.53
C GLY A 134 1.09 -2.89 -2.60
N PHE A 135 1.36 -4.12 -2.17
CA PHE A 135 1.66 -5.24 -3.05
C PHE A 135 0.83 -6.46 -2.62
N SER A 136 0.36 -7.26 -3.57
CA SER A 136 -0.44 -8.44 -3.27
C SER A 136 -1.73 -8.06 -2.50
N TRP A 137 -2.00 -8.62 -1.34
CA TRP A 137 -3.21 -8.32 -0.55
C TRP A 137 -3.41 -6.84 -0.23
N SER A 138 -2.34 -6.12 0.11
CA SER A 138 -2.49 -4.68 0.38
C SER A 138 -2.76 -3.86 -0.87
N ALA A 139 -2.38 -4.35 -2.04
CA ALA A 139 -2.83 -3.78 -3.31
C ALA A 139 -4.35 -3.92 -3.44
N GLY A 140 -4.89 -5.12 -3.17
CA GLY A 140 -6.34 -5.35 -3.10
C GLY A 140 -7.04 -4.45 -2.07
N PHE A 141 -6.49 -4.34 -0.86
CA PHE A 141 -7.02 -3.42 0.16
C PHE A 141 -7.04 -1.97 -0.32
N GLY A 142 -5.95 -1.49 -0.92
CA GLY A 142 -5.85 -0.14 -1.47
C GLY A 142 -6.87 0.13 -2.58
N ILE A 143 -7.04 -0.81 -3.52
CA ILE A 143 -8.00 -0.73 -4.62
C ILE A 143 -9.44 -0.66 -4.07
N HIS A 144 -9.79 -1.57 -3.15
CA HIS A 144 -11.13 -1.62 -2.57
C HIS A 144 -11.43 -0.40 -1.69
N ALA A 145 -10.44 0.12 -0.96
CA ALA A 145 -10.59 1.38 -0.23
C ALA A 145 -10.75 2.56 -1.19
N ALA A 146 -9.92 2.64 -2.25
CA ALA A 146 -10.02 3.69 -3.25
C ALA A 146 -11.39 3.72 -3.95
N ALA A 147 -11.99 2.56 -4.19
CA ALA A 147 -13.33 2.47 -4.79
C ALA A 147 -14.46 2.90 -3.83
N ARG A 148 -14.17 3.13 -2.54
CA ARG A 148 -15.18 3.47 -1.52
C ARG A 148 -14.97 4.83 -0.87
N THR A 149 -13.78 5.40 -0.94
CA THR A 149 -13.50 6.70 -0.33
C THR A 149 -12.57 7.56 -1.19
N LYS A 150 -12.87 8.85 -1.28
CA LYS A 150 -12.02 9.85 -1.94
C LYS A 150 -10.81 10.27 -1.09
N ARG A 151 -10.71 9.78 0.16
CA ARG A 151 -9.52 9.96 1.01
C ARG A 151 -8.29 9.30 0.39
N VAL A 152 -8.48 8.15 -0.30
CA VAL A 152 -7.46 7.54 -1.16
C VAL A 152 -7.38 8.33 -2.46
N ALA A 153 -6.42 9.24 -2.55
CA ALA A 153 -6.23 10.17 -3.67
C ALA A 153 -5.57 9.52 -4.89
N GLY A 154 -4.88 8.40 -4.69
CA GLY A 154 -4.18 7.67 -5.73
C GLY A 154 -3.69 6.32 -5.23
N LEU A 155 -3.12 5.54 -6.14
CA LEU A 155 -2.65 4.19 -5.88
C LEU A 155 -1.24 3.97 -6.45
N ILE A 156 -0.40 3.27 -5.69
CA ILE A 156 0.83 2.62 -6.14
C ILE A 156 0.69 1.15 -5.75
N VAL A 157 0.16 0.34 -6.65
CA VAL A 157 -0.22 -1.04 -6.32
C VAL A 157 0.41 -2.05 -7.27
N GLY A 158 0.75 -3.22 -6.76
CA GLY A 158 1.37 -4.25 -7.58
C GLY A 158 0.94 -5.66 -7.18
N GLY A 159 1.15 -6.61 -8.11
CA GLY A 159 0.87 -8.02 -7.87
C GLY A 159 -0.60 -8.31 -7.55
N TRP A 160 -1.53 -7.51 -8.06
CA TRP A 160 -2.97 -7.67 -7.86
C TRP A 160 -3.75 -7.15 -9.07
N PRO A 161 -4.55 -7.99 -9.75
CA PRO A 161 -5.38 -7.56 -10.86
C PRO A 161 -6.48 -6.59 -10.39
N VAL A 162 -6.63 -5.46 -11.08
CA VAL A 162 -7.73 -4.50 -10.83
C VAL A 162 -9.03 -5.03 -11.42
N LEU A 163 -8.94 -5.66 -12.58
CA LEU A 163 -10.02 -6.35 -13.28
C LEU A 163 -9.74 -7.85 -13.26
N ASP A 164 -10.77 -8.64 -13.17
CA ASP A 164 -10.75 -10.11 -13.19
C ASP A 164 -9.82 -10.73 -12.12
N ALA A 165 -9.78 -10.11 -10.94
CA ALA A 165 -9.06 -10.67 -9.80
C ALA A 165 -9.66 -12.03 -9.39
N PRO A 166 -8.83 -13.07 -9.16
CA PRO A 166 -9.30 -14.45 -8.90
C PRO A 166 -9.79 -14.60 -7.44
N HIS A 167 -10.90 -13.95 -7.08
CA HIS A 167 -11.36 -13.87 -5.68
C HIS A 167 -11.77 -15.22 -5.10
N GLU A 168 -12.36 -16.13 -5.90
CA GLU A 168 -12.74 -17.46 -5.45
C GLU A 168 -11.51 -18.33 -5.14
N GLU A 169 -10.52 -18.29 -6.01
CA GLU A 169 -9.25 -18.99 -5.81
C GLU A 169 -8.48 -18.44 -4.61
N LEU A 170 -8.49 -17.10 -4.44
CA LEU A 170 -7.89 -16.44 -3.28
C LEU A 170 -8.60 -16.79 -1.98
N LEU A 171 -9.93 -16.93 -1.99
CA LEU A 171 -10.71 -17.43 -0.86
C LEU A 171 -10.32 -18.87 -0.51
N GLY A 172 -10.28 -19.74 -1.50
CA GLY A 172 -9.89 -21.16 -1.32
C GLY A 172 -8.49 -21.29 -0.75
N MET A 173 -7.55 -20.52 -1.29
CA MET A 173 -6.18 -20.45 -0.82
C MET A 173 -6.07 -19.98 0.64
N SER A 174 -6.77 -18.88 0.97
CA SER A 174 -6.75 -18.32 2.32
C SER A 174 -7.32 -19.31 3.34
N ALA A 175 -8.40 -20.03 2.98
CA ALA A 175 -8.98 -21.05 3.82
C ALA A 175 -8.02 -22.24 4.03
N ALA A 176 -7.39 -22.74 2.97
CA ALA A 176 -6.41 -23.82 3.03
C ALA A 176 -5.20 -23.45 3.89
N SER A 177 -4.62 -22.28 3.67
CA SER A 177 -3.48 -21.76 4.44
C SER A 177 -3.82 -21.58 5.93
N THR A 178 -5.00 -21.03 6.24
CA THR A 178 -5.47 -20.86 7.61
C THR A 178 -5.64 -22.20 8.32
N ASN A 179 -6.19 -23.21 7.63
CA ASN A 179 -6.39 -24.55 8.19
C ASN A 179 -5.08 -25.30 8.45
N ALA A 180 -4.05 -25.02 7.67
CA ALA A 180 -2.71 -25.62 7.85
C ALA A 180 -1.95 -25.07 9.06
N LEU A 181 -2.33 -23.91 9.57
CA LEU A 181 -1.65 -23.25 10.69
C LEU A 181 -2.16 -23.73 12.05
N HIS A 182 -1.23 -23.81 13.01
CA HIS A 182 -1.58 -23.95 14.44
C HIS A 182 -2.26 -22.68 14.97
N ALA A 183 -2.83 -22.78 16.19
CA ALA A 183 -3.38 -21.60 16.84
C ALA A 183 -2.28 -20.55 17.09
N GLY A 184 -2.53 -19.27 16.74
CA GLY A 184 -1.58 -18.19 16.89
C GLY A 184 -2.03 -16.95 16.13
N ARG A 185 -1.20 -15.90 16.16
CA ARG A 185 -1.46 -14.63 15.48
C ARG A 185 -1.55 -14.82 13.96
N ALA A 186 -0.60 -15.56 13.38
CA ALA A 186 -0.57 -15.83 11.94
C ALA A 186 -1.88 -16.48 11.47
N LYS A 187 -2.41 -17.46 12.20
CA LYS A 187 -3.70 -18.08 11.88
C LYS A 187 -4.85 -17.10 11.95
N GLN A 188 -4.87 -16.20 12.93
CA GLN A 188 -5.93 -15.18 13.07
C GLN A 188 -5.87 -14.18 11.91
N VAL A 189 -4.69 -13.66 11.59
CA VAL A 189 -4.48 -12.69 10.49
C VAL A 189 -4.83 -13.32 9.14
N LEU A 190 -4.36 -14.53 8.85
CA LEU A 190 -4.69 -15.23 7.61
C LEU A 190 -6.16 -15.63 7.54
N GLY A 191 -6.74 -16.02 8.67
CA GLY A 191 -8.17 -16.33 8.76
C GLY A 191 -9.06 -15.12 8.48
N SER A 192 -8.60 -13.90 8.78
CA SER A 192 -9.34 -12.69 8.45
C SER A 192 -9.45 -12.46 6.95
N ASN A 193 -8.48 -12.92 6.15
CA ASN A 193 -8.57 -12.85 4.69
C ASN A 193 -9.66 -13.74 4.10
N VAL A 194 -10.00 -14.86 4.76
CA VAL A 194 -11.16 -15.68 4.36
C VAL A 194 -12.42 -14.82 4.40
N ASN A 195 -12.65 -14.07 5.48
CA ASN A 195 -13.80 -13.17 5.59
C ASN A 195 -13.75 -12.04 4.57
N TYR A 196 -12.56 -11.49 4.32
CA TYR A 196 -12.35 -10.43 3.33
C TYR A 196 -12.74 -10.89 1.92
N TYR A 197 -12.20 -12.01 1.43
CA TYR A 197 -12.54 -12.53 0.11
C TYR A 197 -14.01 -12.97 0.01
N GLN A 198 -14.53 -13.64 1.04
CA GLN A 198 -15.95 -13.98 1.07
C GLN A 198 -16.84 -12.74 0.94
N SER A 199 -16.46 -11.64 1.64
CA SER A 199 -17.24 -10.40 1.58
C SER A 199 -17.19 -9.70 0.21
N ILE A 200 -16.10 -9.88 -0.55
CA ILE A 200 -16.00 -9.38 -1.94
C ILE A 200 -16.99 -10.16 -2.82
N ILE A 201 -16.98 -11.49 -2.72
CA ILE A 201 -17.87 -12.38 -3.48
C ILE A 201 -19.34 -12.09 -3.11
N ASP A 202 -19.67 -12.05 -1.82
CA ASP A 202 -21.04 -11.79 -1.32
C ASP A 202 -21.56 -10.41 -1.73
N SER A 203 -20.68 -9.42 -1.88
CA SER A 203 -21.06 -8.07 -2.34
C SER A 203 -21.26 -7.95 -3.84
N ASN A 204 -21.03 -9.01 -4.61
CA ASN A 204 -21.02 -8.98 -6.08
C ASN A 204 -20.12 -7.83 -6.60
N TRP A 205 -18.86 -7.81 -6.16
CA TRP A 205 -17.92 -6.76 -6.50
C TRP A 205 -17.88 -6.48 -8.00
N ASP A 206 -18.20 -5.24 -8.37
CA ASP A 206 -18.12 -4.74 -9.74
C ASP A 206 -16.81 -3.99 -9.96
N ALA A 207 -15.83 -4.69 -10.52
CA ALA A 207 -14.50 -4.12 -10.78
C ALA A 207 -14.54 -3.03 -11.87
N GLN A 208 -15.43 -3.12 -12.85
CA GLN A 208 -15.60 -2.09 -13.88
C GLN A 208 -16.16 -0.80 -13.27
N ALA A 209 -17.21 -0.91 -12.45
CA ALA A 209 -17.74 0.25 -11.72
C ALA A 209 -16.71 0.87 -10.79
N ALA A 210 -15.84 0.07 -10.18
CA ALA A 210 -14.73 0.57 -9.35
C ALA A 210 -13.70 1.35 -10.18
N VAL A 211 -13.31 0.87 -11.35
CA VAL A 211 -12.42 1.56 -12.28
C VAL A 211 -13.03 2.89 -12.73
N GLU A 212 -14.32 2.90 -13.09
CA GLU A 212 -15.03 4.15 -13.44
C GLU A 212 -15.10 5.13 -12.26
N PHE A 213 -15.37 4.66 -11.04
CA PHE A 213 -15.36 5.51 -9.84
C PHE A 213 -13.99 6.14 -9.57
N MET A 214 -12.90 5.43 -9.91
CA MET A 214 -11.55 5.92 -9.73
C MET A 214 -11.05 6.80 -10.89
N ALA A 215 -11.79 6.94 -11.97
CA ALA A 215 -11.36 7.71 -13.15
C ALA A 215 -11.15 9.22 -12.87
N ASP A 216 -11.78 9.77 -11.82
CA ASP A 216 -11.49 11.14 -11.36
C ASP A 216 -10.08 11.33 -10.76
N ARG A 217 -9.34 10.24 -10.55
CA ARG A 217 -7.95 10.18 -10.11
C ARG A 217 -6.98 9.85 -11.26
N ALA A 218 -7.40 10.05 -12.50
CA ALA A 218 -6.55 9.83 -13.66
C ALA A 218 -5.20 10.54 -13.50
N GLY A 219 -4.11 9.81 -13.78
CA GLY A 219 -2.77 10.30 -13.53
C GLY A 219 -2.26 10.12 -12.08
N MET A 220 -3.06 9.54 -11.18
CA MET A 220 -2.70 9.18 -9.80
C MET A 220 -2.79 7.68 -9.54
N LEU A 221 -2.97 6.87 -10.59
CA LEU A 221 -3.17 5.44 -10.50
C LEU A 221 -1.99 4.72 -11.18
N TYR A 222 -1.24 3.97 -10.39
CA TYR A 222 -0.04 3.25 -10.83
C TYR A 222 -0.15 1.79 -10.44
N LEU A 223 -0.05 0.90 -11.44
CA LEU A 223 -0.11 -0.55 -11.29
C LEU A 223 1.17 -1.17 -11.82
N PHE A 224 1.77 -2.10 -11.08
CA PHE A 224 2.95 -2.83 -11.54
C PHE A 224 2.83 -4.33 -11.29
N VAL A 225 3.48 -5.12 -12.15
CA VAL A 225 3.48 -6.58 -12.04
C VAL A 225 4.71 -7.16 -12.72
N GLY A 226 5.23 -8.26 -12.20
CA GLY A 226 6.19 -9.09 -12.93
C GLY A 226 5.47 -9.90 -14.01
N SER A 227 6.08 -10.05 -15.19
CA SER A 227 5.43 -10.76 -16.33
C SER A 227 5.14 -12.23 -16.04
N ASP A 228 5.89 -12.82 -15.09
CA ASP A 228 5.82 -14.24 -14.75
C ASP A 228 5.06 -14.47 -13.43
N ASP A 229 4.33 -13.44 -12.97
CA ASP A 229 3.56 -13.50 -11.72
C ASP A 229 2.34 -14.41 -11.88
N VAL A 230 2.49 -15.62 -11.37
CA VAL A 230 1.45 -16.65 -11.28
C VAL A 230 1.11 -16.95 -9.81
N GLY A 231 1.22 -15.95 -8.93
CA GLY A 231 1.02 -16.10 -7.49
C GLY A 231 2.25 -16.69 -6.78
N VAL A 232 2.03 -17.63 -5.87
CA VAL A 232 3.10 -18.20 -5.02
C VAL A 232 3.19 -19.72 -5.20
N PRO A 233 3.72 -20.22 -6.33
CA PRO A 233 3.77 -21.66 -6.64
C PRO A 233 4.53 -22.49 -5.60
N GLY A 234 5.56 -21.89 -4.96
CA GLY A 234 6.32 -22.51 -3.88
C GLY A 234 5.49 -22.86 -2.64
N MET A 235 4.32 -22.23 -2.48
CA MET A 235 3.31 -22.54 -1.46
C MET A 235 2.15 -23.39 -2.02
N GLY A 236 2.30 -23.95 -3.21
CA GLY A 236 1.24 -24.70 -3.90
C GLY A 236 0.11 -23.82 -4.46
N ILE A 237 0.37 -22.55 -4.66
CA ILE A 237 -0.63 -21.56 -5.05
C ILE A 237 -0.27 -21.01 -6.44
N THR A 238 -1.06 -21.38 -7.43
CA THR A 238 -0.98 -20.80 -8.78
C THR A 238 -2.25 -20.00 -9.04
N LEU A 239 -2.07 -18.70 -9.29
CA LEU A 239 -3.13 -17.74 -9.52
C LEU A 239 -2.80 -16.91 -10.77
N PRO A 240 -3.78 -16.59 -11.62
CA PRO A 240 -3.56 -15.72 -12.77
C PRO A 240 -3.43 -14.26 -12.30
N ILE A 241 -2.23 -13.83 -11.90
CA ILE A 241 -1.98 -12.45 -11.44
C ILE A 241 -1.53 -11.56 -12.60
N ALA A 242 -0.47 -11.95 -13.32
CA ALA A 242 0.04 -11.15 -14.43
C ALA A 242 -0.90 -11.15 -15.65
N GLU A 243 -1.50 -12.28 -15.96
CA GLU A 243 -2.34 -12.47 -17.16
C GLU A 243 -3.48 -11.45 -17.25
N PRO A 244 -4.37 -11.27 -16.26
CA PRO A 244 -5.44 -10.27 -16.32
C PRO A 244 -4.90 -8.83 -16.38
N ILE A 245 -3.79 -8.53 -15.71
CA ILE A 245 -3.18 -7.19 -15.74
C ILE A 245 -2.69 -6.86 -17.13
N ILE A 246 -2.04 -7.82 -17.80
CA ILE A 246 -1.51 -7.67 -19.15
C ILE A 246 -2.66 -7.55 -20.17
N GLU A 247 -3.68 -8.39 -20.03
CA GLU A 247 -4.86 -8.39 -20.90
C GLU A 247 -5.63 -7.07 -20.83
N HIS A 248 -5.83 -6.54 -19.63
CA HIS A 248 -6.56 -5.29 -19.40
C HIS A 248 -5.68 -4.03 -19.39
N LYS A 249 -4.38 -4.13 -19.72
CA LYS A 249 -3.45 -3.00 -19.66
C LYS A 249 -3.96 -1.80 -20.45
N GLU A 250 -4.29 -1.97 -21.73
CA GLU A 250 -4.76 -0.87 -22.58
C GLU A 250 -6.05 -0.25 -22.05
N GLN A 251 -7.00 -1.07 -21.58
CA GLN A 251 -8.23 -0.61 -20.99
C GLN A 251 -7.98 0.26 -19.74
N LEU A 252 -7.11 -0.19 -18.84
CA LEU A 252 -6.75 0.57 -17.64
C LEU A 252 -6.03 1.88 -18.00
N GLU A 253 -5.12 1.85 -18.96
CA GLU A 253 -4.39 3.05 -19.42
C GLU A 253 -5.34 4.10 -20.01
N THR A 254 -6.40 3.70 -20.74
CA THR A 254 -7.44 4.63 -21.21
C THR A 254 -8.24 5.27 -20.08
N LYS A 255 -8.25 4.65 -18.88
CA LYS A 255 -8.88 5.18 -17.66
C LYS A 255 -7.90 5.94 -16.75
N GLY A 256 -6.70 6.24 -17.25
CA GLY A 256 -5.72 7.07 -16.57
C GLY A 256 -4.80 6.32 -15.60
N TRP A 257 -4.77 4.99 -15.64
CA TRP A 257 -3.76 4.20 -14.98
C TRP A 257 -2.43 4.26 -15.75
N LYS A 258 -1.32 4.18 -15.03
CA LYS A 258 -0.05 3.76 -15.60
C LYS A 258 0.16 2.29 -15.22
N VAL A 259 0.35 1.42 -16.22
CA VAL A 259 0.56 -0.01 -15.99
C VAL A 259 1.97 -0.39 -16.42
N LEU A 260 2.79 -0.82 -15.45
CA LEU A 260 4.16 -1.29 -15.67
C LEU A 260 4.20 -2.82 -15.58
N VAL A 261 4.53 -3.48 -16.68
CA VAL A 261 4.83 -4.92 -16.72
C VAL A 261 6.34 -5.10 -16.78
N ILE A 262 6.90 -5.85 -15.83
CA ILE A 262 8.34 -6.01 -15.64
C ILE A 262 8.74 -7.41 -16.07
N PRO A 263 9.51 -7.57 -17.17
CA PRO A 263 9.80 -8.88 -17.73
C PRO A 263 10.64 -9.77 -16.82
N GLY A 264 10.28 -11.06 -16.72
CA GLY A 264 11.09 -12.11 -16.10
C GLY A 264 11.05 -12.14 -14.56
N TYR A 265 10.11 -11.42 -13.95
CA TYR A 265 9.91 -11.47 -12.49
C TYR A 265 8.57 -12.12 -12.13
N ASP A 266 8.58 -12.90 -11.06
CA ASP A 266 7.39 -13.48 -10.45
C ASP A 266 6.95 -12.71 -9.19
N HIS A 267 5.93 -13.24 -8.50
CA HIS A 267 5.35 -12.61 -7.31
C HIS A 267 6.34 -12.40 -6.16
N MET A 268 7.30 -13.30 -5.99
CA MET A 268 8.19 -13.33 -4.82
C MET A 268 9.55 -12.71 -5.08
N ASN A 269 9.97 -12.58 -6.33
CA ASN A 269 11.31 -12.13 -6.69
C ASN A 269 11.37 -10.75 -7.34
N LEU A 270 10.25 -10.00 -7.36
CA LEU A 270 10.17 -8.66 -7.94
C LEU A 270 10.89 -7.63 -7.04
N PRO A 271 12.09 -7.14 -7.42
CA PRO A 271 12.87 -6.28 -6.56
C PRO A 271 12.37 -4.83 -6.62
N LEU A 272 12.62 -4.06 -5.56
CA LEU A 272 12.17 -2.68 -5.45
C LEU A 272 12.72 -1.77 -6.55
N ASP A 273 13.96 -1.96 -6.95
CA ASP A 273 14.63 -1.16 -7.97
C ASP A 273 14.04 -1.34 -9.39
N ALA A 274 13.28 -2.40 -9.61
CA ALA A 274 12.60 -2.63 -10.88
C ALA A 274 11.34 -1.77 -11.08
N TRP A 275 10.72 -1.26 -10.01
CA TRP A 275 9.46 -0.51 -10.11
C TRP A 275 9.43 0.79 -9.31
N LEU A 276 10.07 0.85 -8.11
CA LEU A 276 9.95 2.00 -7.21
C LEU A 276 10.48 3.30 -7.83
N PRO A 277 11.62 3.32 -8.55
CA PRO A 277 12.08 4.55 -9.23
C PRO A 277 11.09 5.07 -10.27
N ASP A 278 10.48 4.18 -11.05
CA ASP A 278 9.46 4.56 -12.05
C ASP A 278 8.18 5.08 -11.39
N ALA A 279 7.72 4.45 -10.30
CA ALA A 279 6.60 4.94 -9.52
C ALA A 279 6.88 6.32 -8.94
N MET A 280 8.07 6.55 -8.37
CA MET A 280 8.46 7.84 -7.81
C MET A 280 8.54 8.93 -8.89
N ALA A 281 9.08 8.62 -10.07
CA ALA A 281 9.08 9.53 -11.21
C ALA A 281 7.66 9.86 -11.68
N TYR A 282 6.76 8.87 -11.69
CA TYR A 282 5.35 9.08 -12.06
C TYR A 282 4.62 10.03 -11.09
N PHE A 283 4.94 10.00 -9.80
CA PHE A 283 4.33 10.87 -8.80
C PHE A 283 5.08 12.19 -8.57
N GLU A 284 6.23 12.41 -9.22
CA GLU A 284 7.02 13.62 -9.04
C GLU A 284 6.24 14.89 -9.44
N GLY A 285 6.25 15.89 -8.56
CA GLY A 285 5.55 17.16 -8.76
C GLY A 285 4.03 17.10 -8.62
N LYS A 286 3.45 15.94 -8.33
CA LYS A 286 2.02 15.80 -8.07
C LYS A 286 1.69 16.11 -6.61
N THR A 287 0.50 16.65 -6.40
CA THR A 287 -0.06 16.96 -5.08
C THR A 287 -1.47 16.40 -4.98
N TRP A 288 -1.90 16.03 -3.76
CA TRP A 288 -3.23 15.47 -3.51
C TRP A 288 -3.80 15.87 -2.15
#